data_7a0497db8b9f66930efab7fa45be8853
#
_entry.id   7a0497db8b9f66930efab7fa45be8853
#
_cell.length_a   1.000
_cell.length_b   1.000
_cell.length_c   1.000
_cell.angle_alpha   90.00
_cell.angle_beta   90.00
_cell.angle_gamma   90.00
#
_symmetry.space_group_name_H-M   'P 1'
#
loop_
_entity.id
_entity.type
_entity.pdbx_description
1 polymer ?
#
loop_
_entity_poly.entity_id
_entity_poly.type
_entity_poly.pdbx_seq_one_letter_code
_entity_poly.pdbx_strand_id
1 'polypeptide(L)'
;MGRVHIGSGSASIGGADISLPASLVTDEGQTALRVEEQIIGLFDTFRIPIYRYLVCTHISPEDADEIIQETFLRLYVQLHGGNRIENLKGWMFRVAHNLGVNGIKSRKHVTPKTSEEWLELVESRSDPSPGPEEVLIFKEKMARLYSTISKLSPQQQQCLHLRTEGFRYREIAEILGVTISTVAESLRRAIEKLTLERHG
;
A
#
# COMPACT_ATOMS: atom_id res chain seq x y z
N MET A 1 16.39 71.90 37.72
CA MET A 1 16.82 71.73 36.34
C MET A 1 16.95 70.23 36.06
N GLY A 2 16.01 69.62 35.40
CA GLY A 2 16.05 68.23 35.11
C GLY A 2 15.01 67.93 33.99
N ARG A 3 15.45 67.60 32.82
CA ARG A 3 14.66 67.38 31.65
C ARG A 3 13.90 66.04 31.76
N VAL A 4 12.61 66.12 31.53
CA VAL A 4 11.73 64.94 31.26
C VAL A 4 11.97 64.44 29.83
N HIS A 5 12.24 63.15 29.66
CA HIS A 5 12.27 62.50 28.36
C HIS A 5 11.15 61.49 28.33
N ILE A 6 10.22 61.69 27.38
CA ILE A 6 9.09 60.80 27.11
C ILE A 6 9.57 59.78 26.07
N GLY A 7 9.66 58.55 26.47
CA GLY A 7 9.98 57.43 25.57
C GLY A 7 8.73 56.63 25.26
N SER A 8 8.38 56.58 24.00
CA SER A 8 7.24 55.83 23.41
C SER A 8 7.36 54.34 23.67
N GLY A 9 6.32 53.77 24.29
CA GLY A 9 6.19 52.35 24.47
C GLY A 9 5.78 51.64 23.17
N SER A 10 6.60 50.76 22.73
CA SER A 10 6.27 49.77 21.72
C SER A 10 5.95 48.46 22.44
N ALA A 11 4.69 48.05 22.41
CA ALA A 11 4.25 46.77 22.93
C ALA A 11 4.66 45.66 21.96
N SER A 12 5.72 44.94 22.33
CA SER A 12 6.10 43.67 21.67
C SER A 12 5.27 42.56 22.31
N ILE A 13 4.36 41.99 21.55
CA ILE A 13 3.66 40.75 21.91
C ILE A 13 4.68 39.62 21.79
N GLY A 14 5.18 39.16 22.95
CA GLY A 14 6.10 38.05 23.03
C GLY A 14 5.43 36.77 22.53
N GLY A 15 5.87 36.25 21.39
CA GLY A 15 5.63 34.89 21.02
C GLY A 15 6.28 33.98 22.05
N ALA A 16 5.47 33.26 22.80
CA ALA A 16 5.96 32.23 23.68
C ALA A 16 6.57 31.12 22.80
N ASP A 17 7.89 31.10 22.77
CA ASP A 17 8.67 29.99 22.21
C ASP A 17 8.49 28.83 23.18
N ILE A 18 7.52 27.92 22.85
CA ILE A 18 7.28 26.70 23.60
C ILE A 18 8.29 25.67 23.12
N SER A 19 9.56 25.95 23.35
CA SER A 19 10.62 24.97 23.30
C SER A 19 10.51 24.10 24.54
N LEU A 20 9.91 22.92 24.41
CA LEU A 20 9.93 21.92 25.48
C LEU A 20 11.39 21.61 25.82
N PRO A 21 11.77 21.64 27.11
CA PRO A 21 13.15 21.33 27.50
C PRO A 21 13.48 19.88 27.12
N ALA A 22 14.62 19.69 26.46
CA ALA A 22 15.12 18.39 26.02
C ALA A 22 15.25 17.34 27.13
N SER A 23 15.19 17.74 28.40
CA SER A 23 15.23 16.86 29.57
C SER A 23 13.90 16.14 29.89
N LEU A 24 12.79 16.46 29.20
CA LEU A 24 11.49 15.80 29.39
C LEU A 24 11.21 14.73 28.32
N VAL A 25 12.06 14.57 27.32
CA VAL A 25 11.95 13.48 26.34
C VAL A 25 12.60 12.25 26.96
N THR A 26 11.80 11.38 27.57
CA THR A 26 12.26 10.09 28.07
C THR A 26 12.72 9.23 26.91
N ASP A 27 13.62 8.28 27.14
CA ASP A 27 14.08 7.31 26.11
C ASP A 27 12.91 6.59 25.42
N GLU A 28 11.84 6.34 26.17
CA GLU A 28 10.55 5.82 25.64
C GLU A 28 9.89 6.78 24.66
N GLY A 29 9.90 8.09 24.92
CA GLY A 29 9.35 9.11 24.01
C GLY A 29 10.14 9.22 22.71
N GLN A 30 11.47 9.11 22.75
CA GLN A 30 12.30 9.09 21.53
C GLN A 30 12.09 7.81 20.72
N THR A 31 11.90 6.68 21.37
CA THR A 31 11.62 5.41 20.73
C THR A 31 10.24 5.43 20.06
N ALA A 32 9.21 5.98 20.71
CA ALA A 32 7.88 6.15 20.15
C ALA A 32 7.89 7.03 18.89
N LEU A 33 8.56 8.19 18.93
CA LEU A 33 8.68 9.09 17.78
C LEU A 33 9.37 8.40 16.58
N ARG A 34 10.41 7.61 16.81
CA ARG A 34 11.08 6.85 15.74
C ARG A 34 10.17 5.80 15.12
N VAL A 35 9.33 5.13 15.92
CA VAL A 35 8.35 4.16 15.41
C VAL A 35 7.30 4.87 14.57
N GLU A 36 6.80 6.01 15.00
CA GLU A 36 5.82 6.80 14.24
C GLU A 36 6.37 7.26 12.89
N GLU A 37 7.57 7.84 12.87
CA GLU A 37 8.25 8.24 11.61
C GLU A 37 8.46 7.05 10.69
N GLN A 38 8.86 5.90 11.22
CA GLN A 38 9.02 4.66 10.45
C GLN A 38 7.68 4.21 9.85
N ILE A 39 6.60 4.24 10.61
CA ILE A 39 5.25 3.86 10.14
C ILE A 39 4.79 4.79 9.02
N ILE A 40 4.99 6.11 9.15
CA ILE A 40 4.63 7.09 8.12
C ILE A 40 5.37 6.76 6.82
N GLY A 41 6.68 6.56 6.86
CA GLY A 41 7.46 6.19 5.66
C GLY A 41 7.05 4.86 5.03
N LEU A 42 6.68 3.88 5.86
CA LEU A 42 6.17 2.61 5.37
C LEU A 42 4.76 2.75 4.76
N PHE A 43 3.91 3.59 5.35
CA PHE A 43 2.58 3.88 4.82
C PHE A 43 2.67 4.52 3.44
N ASP A 44 3.48 5.56 3.27
CA ASP A 44 3.69 6.21 1.98
C ASP A 44 4.22 5.24 0.91
N THR A 45 5.09 4.32 1.31
CA THR A 45 5.70 3.35 0.41
C THR A 45 4.75 2.21 0.02
N PHE A 46 4.00 1.65 0.99
CA PHE A 46 3.32 0.35 0.81
C PHE A 46 1.80 0.44 0.74
N ARG A 47 1.17 1.56 1.11
CA ARG A 47 -0.29 1.72 1.01
C ARG A 47 -0.81 1.35 -0.38
N ILE A 48 -0.25 1.93 -1.43
CA ILE A 48 -0.71 1.72 -2.80
C ILE A 48 -0.40 0.31 -3.34
N PRO A 49 0.80 -0.26 -3.16
CA PRO A 49 1.06 -1.66 -3.48
C PRO A 49 0.08 -2.64 -2.82
N ILE A 50 -0.20 -2.46 -1.52
CA ILE A 50 -1.15 -3.32 -0.79
C ILE A 50 -2.57 -3.11 -1.32
N TYR A 51 -3.02 -1.86 -1.53
CA TYR A 51 -4.33 -1.56 -2.10
C TYR A 51 -4.54 -2.27 -3.43
N ARG A 52 -3.59 -2.13 -4.37
CA ARG A 52 -3.63 -2.82 -5.67
C ARG A 52 -3.73 -4.33 -5.52
N TYR A 53 -2.97 -4.90 -4.62
CA TYR A 53 -3.02 -6.33 -4.34
C TYR A 53 -4.41 -6.76 -3.87
N LEU A 54 -4.99 -6.06 -2.90
CA LEU A 54 -6.30 -6.37 -2.34
C LEU A 54 -7.40 -6.27 -3.41
N VAL A 55 -7.42 -5.20 -4.18
CA VAL A 55 -8.41 -4.99 -5.25
C VAL A 55 -8.23 -6.02 -6.38
N CYS A 56 -7.00 -6.41 -6.74
CA CYS A 56 -6.73 -7.52 -7.65
C CYS A 56 -7.29 -8.85 -7.15
N THR A 57 -7.45 -9.02 -5.85
CA THR A 57 -8.04 -10.23 -5.25
C THR A 57 -9.54 -10.12 -5.02
N HIS A 58 -10.21 -9.21 -5.72
CA HIS A 58 -11.66 -8.98 -5.70
C HIS A 58 -12.19 -8.46 -4.35
N ILE A 59 -11.37 -7.75 -3.60
CA ILE A 59 -11.79 -7.02 -2.40
C ILE A 59 -12.31 -5.64 -2.83
N SER A 60 -13.42 -5.17 -2.25
CA SER A 60 -13.96 -3.86 -2.56
C SER A 60 -12.97 -2.74 -2.17
N PRO A 61 -13.00 -1.57 -2.82
CA PRO A 61 -12.17 -0.44 -2.45
C PRO A 61 -12.30 -0.05 -0.99
N GLU A 62 -13.52 -0.03 -0.48
CA GLU A 62 -13.86 0.34 0.88
C GLU A 62 -13.25 -0.68 1.87
N ASP A 63 -13.44 -1.98 1.61
CA ASP A 63 -12.83 -3.04 2.42
C ASP A 63 -11.31 -3.03 2.33
N ALA A 64 -10.73 -2.68 1.16
CA ALA A 64 -9.29 -2.58 0.98
C ALA A 64 -8.68 -1.46 1.83
N ASP A 65 -9.35 -0.30 1.91
CA ASP A 65 -8.90 0.79 2.78
C ASP A 65 -8.98 0.42 4.26
N GLU A 66 -10.05 -0.27 4.70
CA GLU A 66 -10.17 -0.79 6.08
C GLU A 66 -9.05 -1.79 6.41
N ILE A 67 -8.77 -2.73 5.48
CA ILE A 67 -7.70 -3.73 5.65
C ILE A 67 -6.33 -3.07 5.74
N ILE A 68 -6.10 -2.03 4.95
CA ILE A 68 -4.84 -1.27 5.02
C ILE A 68 -4.70 -0.61 6.39
N GLN A 69 -5.71 0.10 6.85
CA GLN A 69 -5.69 0.74 8.17
C GLN A 69 -5.40 -0.27 9.28
N GLU A 70 -6.09 -1.41 9.28
CA GLU A 70 -5.89 -2.49 10.26
C GLU A 70 -4.49 -3.10 10.16
N THR A 71 -3.96 -3.25 8.93
CA THR A 71 -2.60 -3.76 8.70
C THR A 71 -1.55 -2.84 9.34
N PHE A 72 -1.67 -1.52 9.13
CA PHE A 72 -0.75 -0.55 9.70
C PHE A 72 -0.92 -0.37 11.21
N LEU A 73 -2.15 -0.47 11.73
CA LEU A 73 -2.41 -0.48 13.17
C LEU A 73 -1.71 -1.68 13.85
N ARG A 74 -1.82 -2.87 13.26
CA ARG A 74 -1.13 -4.07 13.76
C ARG A 74 0.38 -3.91 13.68
N LEU A 75 0.89 -3.30 12.61
CA LEU A 75 2.32 -3.01 12.47
C LEU A 75 2.79 -2.07 13.58
N TYR A 76 2.04 -1.00 13.84
CA TYR A 76 2.33 -0.06 14.92
C TYR A 76 2.42 -0.78 16.29
N VAL A 77 1.42 -1.59 16.62
CA VAL A 77 1.41 -2.37 17.88
C VAL A 77 2.63 -3.29 17.98
N GLN A 78 3.01 -3.96 16.89
CA GLN A 78 4.18 -4.84 16.87
C GLN A 78 5.49 -4.08 17.11
N LEU A 79 5.70 -2.97 16.40
CA LEU A 79 6.92 -2.18 16.51
C LEU A 79 7.00 -1.44 17.85
N HIS A 80 5.87 -0.90 18.33
CA HIS A 80 5.79 -0.23 19.64
C HIS A 80 6.04 -1.20 20.80
N GLY A 81 5.61 -2.46 20.64
CA GLY A 81 5.90 -3.54 21.61
C GLY A 81 7.34 -4.06 21.55
N GLY A 82 8.22 -3.45 20.76
CA GLY A 82 9.63 -3.84 20.63
C GLY A 82 9.88 -5.09 19.79
N ASN A 83 8.86 -5.62 19.11
CA ASN A 83 9.00 -6.79 18.26
C ASN A 83 9.80 -6.46 16.98
N ARG A 84 10.82 -7.25 16.70
CA ARG A 84 11.63 -7.10 15.49
C ARG A 84 11.03 -7.93 14.36
N ILE A 85 10.66 -7.28 13.27
CA ILE A 85 10.16 -7.90 12.04
C ILE A 85 11.26 -7.86 11.00
N GLU A 86 11.82 -9.00 10.61
CA GLU A 86 12.93 -9.08 9.65
C GLU A 86 12.51 -8.66 8.23
N ASN A 87 11.34 -9.09 7.78
CA ASN A 87 10.78 -8.77 6.48
C ASN A 87 9.45 -8.00 6.62
N LEU A 88 9.55 -6.68 6.84
CA LEU A 88 8.39 -5.79 7.00
C LEU A 88 7.42 -5.85 5.79
N LYS A 89 7.96 -5.80 4.57
CA LYS A 89 7.15 -5.90 3.35
C LYS A 89 6.36 -7.20 3.31
N GLY A 90 7.03 -8.33 3.47
CA GLY A 90 6.39 -9.65 3.47
C GLY A 90 5.37 -9.81 4.59
N TRP A 91 5.66 -9.27 5.78
CA TRP A 91 4.75 -9.29 6.92
C TRP A 91 3.47 -8.50 6.64
N MET A 92 3.57 -7.27 6.11
CA MET A 92 2.41 -6.44 5.79
C MET A 92 1.51 -7.09 4.73
N PHE A 93 2.10 -7.60 3.64
CA PHE A 93 1.32 -8.29 2.60
C PHE A 93 0.63 -9.55 3.13
N ARG A 94 1.28 -10.31 4.02
CA ARG A 94 0.68 -11.49 4.67
C ARG A 94 -0.47 -11.11 5.59
N VAL A 95 -0.34 -10.05 6.40
CA VAL A 95 -1.42 -9.57 7.26
C VAL A 95 -2.60 -9.08 6.43
N ALA A 96 -2.35 -8.26 5.41
CA ALA A 96 -3.39 -7.77 4.51
C ALA A 96 -4.10 -8.92 3.77
N HIS A 97 -3.35 -9.90 3.26
CA HIS A 97 -3.93 -11.09 2.64
C HIS A 97 -4.86 -11.87 3.59
N ASN A 98 -4.38 -12.13 4.80
CA ASN A 98 -5.15 -12.87 5.81
C ASN A 98 -6.42 -12.12 6.22
N LEU A 99 -6.36 -10.81 6.38
CA LEU A 99 -7.53 -9.98 6.66
C LEU A 99 -8.53 -10.04 5.50
N GLY A 100 -8.06 -9.91 4.27
CA GLY A 100 -8.89 -10.00 3.07
C GLY A 100 -9.59 -11.35 2.92
N VAL A 101 -8.84 -12.45 3.04
CA VAL A 101 -9.41 -13.80 2.96
C VAL A 101 -10.44 -14.07 4.07
N ASN A 102 -10.19 -13.59 5.29
CA ASN A 102 -11.13 -13.75 6.40
C ASN A 102 -12.37 -12.84 6.24
N GLY A 103 -12.18 -11.62 5.73
CA GLY A 103 -13.27 -10.69 5.41
C GLY A 103 -14.20 -11.22 4.32
N ILE A 104 -13.66 -11.80 3.24
CA ILE A 104 -14.44 -12.42 2.16
C ILE A 104 -15.27 -13.60 2.67
N LYS A 105 -14.73 -14.41 3.59
CA LYS A 105 -15.50 -15.51 4.21
C LYS A 105 -16.68 -15.01 5.03
N SER A 106 -16.60 -13.78 5.56
CA SER A 106 -17.65 -13.17 6.39
C SER A 106 -18.68 -12.37 5.58
N ARG A 107 -18.34 -11.90 4.39
CA ARG A 107 -19.21 -11.07 3.52
C ARG A 107 -19.47 -11.78 2.19
N LYS A 108 -20.75 -11.82 1.75
CA LYS A 108 -21.15 -12.41 0.47
C LYS A 108 -20.55 -11.63 -0.71
N HIS A 109 -19.97 -12.36 -1.68
CA HIS A 109 -19.58 -11.99 -3.04
C HIS A 109 -19.70 -10.51 -3.43
N VAL A 110 -18.54 -9.88 -3.61
CA VAL A 110 -18.42 -8.62 -4.35
C VAL A 110 -18.22 -8.98 -5.84
N THR A 111 -19.01 -8.37 -6.70
CA THR A 111 -18.88 -8.48 -8.16
C THR A 111 -17.51 -7.99 -8.62
N PRO A 112 -16.85 -8.65 -9.59
CA PRO A 112 -15.58 -8.17 -10.14
C PRO A 112 -15.74 -6.76 -10.70
N LYS A 113 -14.78 -5.88 -10.41
CA LYS A 113 -14.72 -4.54 -10.99
C LYS A 113 -14.63 -4.61 -12.52
N THR A 114 -15.29 -3.67 -13.19
CA THR A 114 -15.20 -3.51 -14.64
C THR A 114 -13.81 -3.03 -15.05
N SER A 115 -13.43 -3.30 -16.30
CA SER A 115 -12.14 -2.83 -16.87
C SER A 115 -11.95 -1.32 -16.76
N GLU A 116 -13.05 -0.55 -16.70
CA GLU A 116 -13.08 0.91 -16.59
C GLU A 116 -12.61 1.40 -15.21
N GLU A 117 -13.07 0.78 -14.14
CA GLU A 117 -12.66 1.13 -12.76
C GLU A 117 -11.16 0.86 -12.50
N TRP A 118 -10.59 -0.12 -13.22
CA TRP A 118 -9.15 -0.38 -13.19
C TRP A 118 -8.35 0.67 -13.95
N LEU A 119 -8.86 1.16 -15.08
CA LEU A 119 -8.24 2.21 -15.88
C LEU A 119 -8.13 3.52 -15.08
N GLU A 120 -9.18 3.93 -14.39
CA GLU A 120 -9.17 5.11 -13.52
C GLU A 120 -8.08 5.02 -12.42
N LEU A 121 -7.89 3.84 -11.83
CA LEU A 121 -6.87 3.63 -10.81
C LEU A 121 -5.43 3.75 -11.35
N VAL A 122 -5.22 3.44 -12.64
CA VAL A 122 -3.92 3.55 -13.32
C VAL A 122 -3.70 4.97 -13.85
N GLU A 123 -4.73 5.63 -14.37
CA GLU A 123 -4.67 7.00 -14.92
C GLU A 123 -4.33 8.05 -13.85
N SER A 124 -4.71 7.83 -12.59
CA SER A 124 -4.38 8.75 -11.49
C SER A 124 -2.87 8.93 -11.22
N ARG A 125 -1.98 8.25 -11.99
CA ARG A 125 -0.52 8.26 -11.82
C ARG A 125 0.29 8.49 -13.09
N SER A 126 -0.32 8.93 -14.19
CA SER A 126 0.43 9.19 -15.43
C SER A 126 1.11 10.53 -15.37
N ASP A 127 2.43 10.50 -15.52
CA ASP A 127 3.33 11.63 -15.77
C ASP A 127 3.04 12.26 -17.17
N PRO A 128 3.43 13.52 -17.47
CA PRO A 128 2.76 14.35 -18.44
C PRO A 128 2.86 13.89 -19.89
N SER A 129 1.68 13.82 -20.50
CA SER A 129 1.34 14.00 -21.92
C SER A 129 1.93 13.04 -22.97
N PRO A 130 1.44 11.80 -23.05
CA PRO A 130 1.38 11.13 -24.34
C PRO A 130 0.28 11.77 -25.22
N GLY A 131 0.49 11.78 -26.54
CA GLY A 131 -0.52 12.27 -27.47
C GLY A 131 -1.82 11.45 -27.41
N PRO A 132 -2.98 12.01 -27.86
CA PRO A 132 -4.28 11.35 -27.76
C PRO A 132 -4.33 9.96 -28.42
N GLU A 133 -3.57 9.75 -29.49
CA GLU A 133 -3.45 8.47 -30.18
C GLU A 133 -2.66 7.43 -29.36
N GLU A 134 -1.58 7.84 -28.71
CA GLU A 134 -0.78 6.98 -27.83
C GLU A 134 -1.57 6.58 -26.58
N VAL A 135 -2.38 7.51 -26.04
CA VAL A 135 -3.30 7.23 -24.93
C VAL A 135 -4.34 6.18 -25.32
N LEU A 136 -4.93 6.27 -26.53
CA LEU A 136 -5.91 5.30 -27.00
C LEU A 136 -5.30 3.91 -27.16
N ILE A 137 -4.14 3.82 -27.83
CA ILE A 137 -3.40 2.55 -27.99
C ILE A 137 -3.03 1.95 -26.64
N PHE A 138 -2.61 2.79 -25.68
CA PHE A 138 -2.31 2.32 -24.32
C PHE A 138 -3.55 1.78 -23.63
N LYS A 139 -4.69 2.48 -23.69
CA LYS A 139 -5.97 2.05 -23.12
C LYS A 139 -6.44 0.71 -23.69
N GLU A 140 -6.36 0.52 -24.99
CA GLU A 140 -6.71 -0.75 -25.63
C GLU A 140 -5.80 -1.91 -25.18
N LYS A 141 -4.48 -1.67 -25.11
CA LYS A 141 -3.53 -2.67 -24.61
C LYS A 141 -3.81 -3.04 -23.15
N MET A 142 -4.10 -2.05 -22.32
CA MET A 142 -4.43 -2.26 -20.91
C MET A 142 -5.75 -3.00 -20.75
N ALA A 143 -6.80 -2.64 -21.51
CA ALA A 143 -8.09 -3.34 -21.48
C ALA A 143 -7.94 -4.83 -21.87
N ARG A 144 -7.15 -5.14 -22.90
CA ARG A 144 -6.83 -6.53 -23.28
C ARG A 144 -6.08 -7.27 -22.17
N LEU A 145 -5.08 -6.61 -21.56
CA LEU A 145 -4.33 -7.20 -20.45
C LEU A 145 -5.23 -7.52 -19.26
N TYR A 146 -6.12 -6.59 -18.87
CA TYR A 146 -7.07 -6.81 -17.78
C TYR A 146 -8.07 -7.91 -18.10
N SER A 147 -8.60 -7.96 -19.34
CA SER A 147 -9.47 -9.04 -19.79
C SER A 147 -8.78 -10.40 -19.66
N THR A 148 -7.49 -10.48 -19.94
CA THR A 148 -6.73 -11.73 -19.80
C THR A 148 -6.48 -12.07 -18.33
N ILE A 149 -6.10 -11.07 -17.51
CA ILE A 149 -5.88 -11.28 -16.08
C ILE A 149 -7.17 -11.74 -15.40
N SER A 150 -8.33 -11.20 -15.77
CA SER A 150 -9.62 -11.60 -15.19
C SER A 150 -10.00 -13.06 -15.46
N LYS A 151 -9.43 -13.67 -16.50
CA LYS A 151 -9.62 -15.11 -16.82
C LYS A 151 -8.70 -16.04 -15.99
N LEU A 152 -7.73 -15.47 -15.26
CA LEU A 152 -6.88 -16.24 -14.36
C LEU A 152 -7.66 -16.66 -13.12
N SER A 153 -7.30 -17.81 -12.51
CA SER A 153 -7.87 -18.16 -11.21
C SER A 153 -7.40 -17.17 -10.13
N PRO A 154 -8.16 -16.99 -9.04
CA PRO A 154 -7.77 -16.10 -7.95
C PRO A 154 -6.33 -16.35 -7.46
N GLN A 155 -5.94 -17.60 -7.30
CA GLN A 155 -4.59 -17.96 -6.89
C GLN A 155 -3.52 -17.59 -7.93
N GLN A 156 -3.83 -17.72 -9.22
CA GLN A 156 -2.92 -17.28 -10.29
C GLN A 156 -2.74 -15.76 -10.28
N GLN A 157 -3.83 -15.00 -10.08
CA GLN A 157 -3.80 -13.55 -9.97
C GLN A 157 -2.97 -13.10 -8.76
N GLN A 158 -3.18 -13.71 -7.60
CA GLN A 158 -2.42 -13.43 -6.37
C GLN A 158 -0.93 -13.70 -6.56
N CYS A 159 -0.57 -14.88 -7.08
CA CYS A 159 0.83 -15.22 -7.34
C CYS A 159 1.48 -14.27 -8.34
N LEU A 160 0.77 -13.92 -9.42
CA LEU A 160 1.26 -13.00 -10.44
C LEU A 160 1.50 -11.60 -9.86
N HIS A 161 0.53 -11.07 -9.12
CA HIS A 161 0.65 -9.75 -8.51
C HIS A 161 1.81 -9.68 -7.50
N LEU A 162 1.91 -10.65 -6.59
CA LEU A 162 3.01 -10.69 -5.65
C LEU A 162 4.37 -10.84 -6.36
N ARG A 163 4.41 -11.55 -7.47
CA ARG A 163 5.64 -11.65 -8.27
C ARG A 163 6.02 -10.33 -8.92
N THR A 164 5.07 -9.53 -9.43
CA THR A 164 5.33 -8.19 -9.97
C THR A 164 5.76 -7.20 -8.89
N GLU A 165 5.32 -7.40 -7.64
CA GLU A 165 5.81 -6.66 -6.48
C GLU A 165 7.24 -7.07 -6.05
N GLY A 166 7.87 -8.03 -6.74
CA GLY A 166 9.25 -8.44 -6.54
C GLY A 166 9.44 -9.56 -5.51
N PHE A 167 8.37 -10.14 -4.95
CA PHE A 167 8.49 -11.26 -4.01
C PHE A 167 9.08 -12.51 -4.68
N ARG A 168 9.89 -13.24 -3.92
CA ARG A 168 10.42 -14.55 -4.32
C ARG A 168 9.37 -15.63 -4.10
N TYR A 169 9.47 -16.75 -4.77
CA TYR A 169 8.50 -17.88 -4.68
C TYR A 169 8.27 -18.34 -3.24
N ARG A 170 9.33 -18.38 -2.43
CA ARG A 170 9.23 -18.73 -1.01
C ARG A 170 8.39 -17.71 -0.23
N GLU A 171 8.62 -16.43 -0.44
CA GLU A 171 7.89 -15.34 0.22
C GLU A 171 6.42 -15.34 -0.21
N ILE A 172 6.14 -15.57 -1.51
CA ILE A 172 4.77 -15.72 -2.02
C ILE A 172 4.07 -16.91 -1.35
N ALA A 173 4.77 -18.02 -1.22
CA ALA A 173 4.24 -19.21 -0.54
C ALA A 173 3.89 -18.93 0.92
N GLU A 174 4.74 -18.19 1.63
CA GLU A 174 4.53 -17.77 3.03
C GLU A 174 3.37 -16.76 3.16
N ILE A 175 3.22 -15.82 2.21
CA ILE A 175 2.12 -14.85 2.20
C ILE A 175 0.77 -15.55 1.98
N LEU A 176 0.71 -16.45 0.99
CA LEU A 176 -0.53 -17.11 0.58
C LEU A 176 -0.86 -18.38 1.40
N GLY A 177 0.05 -18.85 2.26
CA GLY A 177 -0.13 -20.08 3.01
C GLY A 177 -0.17 -21.35 2.14
N VAL A 178 0.59 -21.37 1.02
CA VAL A 178 0.66 -22.48 0.08
C VAL A 178 2.08 -23.01 -0.07
N THR A 179 2.28 -24.08 -0.85
CA THR A 179 3.62 -24.62 -1.12
C THR A 179 4.33 -23.84 -2.22
N ILE A 180 5.67 -23.87 -2.23
CA ILE A 180 6.48 -23.25 -3.30
C ILE A 180 6.16 -23.86 -4.66
N SER A 181 5.91 -25.17 -4.73
CA SER A 181 5.49 -25.85 -5.97
C SER A 181 4.14 -25.34 -6.47
N THR A 182 3.20 -25.08 -5.58
CA THR A 182 1.91 -24.46 -5.93
C THR A 182 2.09 -23.07 -6.53
N VAL A 183 2.98 -22.25 -5.97
CA VAL A 183 3.32 -20.93 -6.52
C VAL A 183 3.93 -21.05 -7.92
N ALA A 184 4.91 -21.94 -8.08
CA ALA A 184 5.58 -22.17 -9.36
C ALA A 184 4.59 -22.59 -10.45
N GLU A 185 3.71 -23.54 -10.14
CA GLU A 185 2.70 -24.02 -11.07
C GLU A 185 1.65 -22.95 -11.41
N SER A 186 1.21 -22.17 -10.41
CA SER A 186 0.27 -21.07 -10.61
C SER A 186 0.85 -20.01 -11.54
N LEU A 187 2.10 -19.61 -11.34
CA LEU A 187 2.80 -18.64 -12.19
C LEU A 187 3.02 -19.18 -13.60
N ARG A 188 3.43 -20.46 -13.74
CA ARG A 188 3.61 -21.08 -15.05
C ARG A 188 2.31 -21.02 -15.87
N ARG A 189 1.19 -21.46 -15.29
CA ARG A 189 -0.13 -21.43 -15.95
C ARG A 189 -0.61 -20.00 -16.23
N ALA A 190 -0.35 -19.06 -15.35
CA ALA A 190 -0.68 -17.65 -15.59
C ALA A 190 0.08 -17.09 -16.78
N ILE A 191 1.40 -17.32 -16.86
CA ILE A 191 2.25 -16.86 -17.95
C ILE A 191 1.85 -17.51 -19.29
N GLU A 192 1.57 -18.81 -19.30
CA GLU A 192 1.08 -19.50 -20.50
C GLU A 192 -0.19 -18.87 -21.06
N LYS A 193 -1.19 -18.61 -20.21
CA LYS A 193 -2.43 -17.94 -20.64
C LYS A 193 -2.18 -16.53 -21.19
N LEU A 194 -1.36 -15.74 -20.50
CA LEU A 194 -1.01 -14.38 -20.94
C LEU A 194 -0.25 -14.37 -22.28
N THR A 195 0.59 -15.38 -22.51
CA THR A 195 1.38 -15.48 -23.74
C THR A 195 0.52 -15.90 -24.93
N LEU A 196 -0.41 -16.83 -24.74
CA LEU A 196 -1.33 -17.29 -25.79
C LEU A 196 -2.22 -16.14 -26.31
N GLU A 197 -2.77 -15.32 -25.43
CA GLU A 197 -3.62 -14.20 -25.84
C GLU A 197 -2.85 -13.02 -26.48
N ARG A 198 -1.53 -12.95 -26.30
CA ARG A 198 -0.70 -11.95 -26.99
C ARG A 198 -0.47 -12.28 -28.45
N HIS A 199 -0.60 -13.52 -28.85
CA HIS A 199 -0.32 -14.02 -30.20
C HIS A 199 -1.57 -14.35 -31.02
N GLY A 200 -2.76 -14.23 -30.47
CA GLY A 200 -4.06 -14.36 -31.15
C GLY A 200 -4.74 -13.02 -31.32
#